data_b56288a55cc7cc7a21ecec2b61ba2978
#
_entry.id   b56288a55cc7cc7a21ecec2b61ba2978
#
_cell.length_a   1.000
_cell.length_b   1.000
_cell.length_c   1.000
_cell.angle_alpha   90.00
_cell.angle_beta   90.00
_cell.angle_gamma   90.00
#
_symmetry.space_group_name_H-M   'P 1'
#
loop_
_entity.id
_entity.type
_entity.pdbx_description
1 polymer ?
#
loop_
_entity_poly.entity_id
_entity_poly.type
_entity_poly.pdbx_seq_one_letter_code
_entity_poly.pdbx_strand_id
1 'polypeptide(L)'
;VLLVDDDVMLSSIITTALKDEGYEVHYQSSLTGITTILNEFKPDIMILDVEIGTGDSIDNASELKMAAPGTPILYISSHTESHEVARALKSGAVAYLKKPFSVEELIAYVDRHAHPVSNAIIKIGSLELNIQTRTIYQASKELKRLSKLEFSLLKLLYSHKGEIVSYEKIEELWEDAIMNEHSLYNYIVKLRKILAADPDISISTIGGNGYMLLVPM
;
A
#
# COMPACT_ATOMS: atom_id res chain seq x y z
N VAL A 1 -6.87 -0.35 -5.81
CA VAL A 1 -6.76 -1.72 -6.35
C VAL A 1 -8.13 -2.22 -6.78
N LEU A 2 -8.26 -2.76 -7.99
CA LEU A 2 -9.44 -3.52 -8.41
C LEU A 2 -9.13 -5.02 -8.30
N LEU A 3 -9.91 -5.76 -7.52
CA LEU A 3 -9.81 -7.21 -7.37
C LEU A 3 -11.03 -7.87 -8.02
N VAL A 4 -10.80 -8.82 -8.93
CA VAL A 4 -11.86 -9.62 -9.56
C VAL A 4 -11.53 -11.11 -9.43
N ASP A 5 -12.32 -11.83 -8.67
CA ASP A 5 -12.17 -13.27 -8.40
C ASP A 5 -13.51 -13.80 -7.90
N ASP A 6 -13.98 -14.92 -8.39
CA ASP A 6 -15.27 -15.51 -7.95
C ASP A 6 -15.14 -16.34 -6.65
N ASP A 7 -13.92 -16.61 -6.18
CA ASP A 7 -13.66 -17.14 -4.84
C ASP A 7 -13.82 -16.03 -3.80
N VAL A 8 -15.01 -15.94 -3.21
CA VAL A 8 -15.35 -14.94 -2.19
C VAL A 8 -14.47 -15.04 -0.94
N MET A 9 -14.06 -16.26 -0.57
CA MET A 9 -13.25 -16.46 0.64
C MET A 9 -11.83 -15.94 0.42
N LEU A 10 -11.19 -16.31 -0.67
CA LEU A 10 -9.86 -15.80 -1.05
C LEU A 10 -9.89 -14.28 -1.21
N SER A 11 -10.89 -13.75 -1.90
CA SER A 11 -11.06 -12.31 -2.12
C SER A 11 -11.24 -11.52 -0.84
N SER A 12 -11.94 -12.09 0.16
CA SER A 12 -12.07 -11.46 1.48
C SER A 12 -10.72 -11.34 2.19
N ILE A 13 -9.90 -12.40 2.14
CA ILE A 13 -8.55 -12.41 2.73
C ILE A 13 -7.66 -11.37 2.03
N ILE A 14 -7.63 -11.37 0.70
CA ILE A 14 -6.84 -10.42 -0.09
C ILE A 14 -7.29 -8.97 0.18
N THR A 15 -8.59 -8.73 0.17
CA THR A 15 -9.17 -7.40 0.41
C THR A 15 -8.79 -6.87 1.79
N THR A 16 -8.91 -7.71 2.84
CA THR A 16 -8.53 -7.33 4.19
C THR A 16 -7.05 -6.98 4.27
N ALA A 17 -6.20 -7.85 3.76
CA ALA A 17 -4.76 -7.64 3.80
C ALA A 17 -4.31 -6.39 3.03
N LEU A 18 -4.89 -6.12 1.86
CA LEU A 18 -4.59 -4.90 1.10
C LEU A 18 -5.10 -3.64 1.80
N LYS A 19 -6.29 -3.69 2.44
CA LYS A 19 -6.80 -2.57 3.24
C LYS A 19 -5.91 -2.30 4.46
N ASP A 20 -5.42 -3.34 5.14
CA ASP A 20 -4.48 -3.21 6.26
C ASP A 20 -3.16 -2.56 5.82
N GLU A 21 -2.76 -2.76 4.56
CA GLU A 21 -1.63 -2.08 3.94
C GLU A 21 -1.96 -0.64 3.46
N GLY A 22 -3.23 -0.21 3.58
CA GLY A 22 -3.68 1.14 3.26
C GLY A 22 -4.16 1.34 1.83
N TYR A 23 -4.41 0.26 1.09
CA TYR A 23 -5.00 0.35 -0.24
C TYR A 23 -6.51 0.50 -0.17
N GLU A 24 -7.07 1.35 -1.04
CA GLU A 24 -8.48 1.31 -1.37
C GLU A 24 -8.73 0.14 -2.32
N VAL A 25 -9.65 -0.76 -1.95
CA VAL A 25 -9.92 -1.98 -2.72
C VAL A 25 -11.37 -2.01 -3.15
N HIS A 26 -11.59 -2.06 -4.47
CA HIS A 26 -12.88 -2.40 -5.06
C HIS A 26 -12.86 -3.88 -5.44
N TYR A 27 -13.79 -4.65 -4.89
CA TYR A 27 -13.93 -6.08 -5.17
C TYR A 27 -15.19 -6.35 -5.96
N GLN A 28 -15.09 -7.26 -6.94
CA GLN A 28 -16.25 -7.88 -7.59
C GLN A 28 -15.96 -9.34 -7.97
N SER A 29 -17.01 -10.14 -8.07
CA SER A 29 -16.93 -11.57 -8.34
C SER A 29 -17.09 -11.94 -9.83
N SER A 30 -17.17 -10.96 -10.71
CA SER A 30 -17.32 -11.19 -12.16
C SER A 30 -16.79 -10.02 -12.98
N LEU A 31 -16.57 -10.23 -14.27
CA LEU A 31 -16.19 -9.16 -15.21
C LEU A 31 -17.39 -8.31 -15.69
N THR A 32 -18.60 -8.61 -15.23
CA THR A 32 -19.80 -7.88 -15.64
C THR A 32 -19.74 -6.42 -15.23
N GLY A 33 -19.86 -5.50 -16.17
CA GLY A 33 -19.83 -4.06 -15.92
C GLY A 33 -18.43 -3.51 -15.57
N ILE A 34 -17.37 -4.28 -15.79
CA ILE A 34 -16.00 -3.90 -15.41
C ILE A 34 -15.54 -2.60 -16.07
N THR A 35 -15.94 -2.32 -17.29
CA THR A 35 -15.59 -1.08 -17.98
C THR A 35 -16.15 0.18 -17.30
N THR A 36 -17.37 0.09 -16.74
CA THR A 36 -17.95 1.17 -15.94
C THR A 36 -17.13 1.39 -14.65
N ILE A 37 -16.79 0.31 -13.96
CA ILE A 37 -15.99 0.37 -12.73
C ILE A 37 -14.59 0.94 -13.03
N LEU A 38 -13.94 0.52 -14.10
CA LEU A 38 -12.63 1.05 -14.50
C LEU A 38 -12.67 2.57 -14.75
N ASN A 39 -13.74 3.07 -15.36
CA ASN A 39 -13.91 4.50 -15.61
C ASN A 39 -14.19 5.31 -14.36
N GLU A 40 -14.95 4.78 -13.43
CA GLU A 40 -15.36 5.46 -12.19
C GLU A 40 -14.30 5.36 -11.10
N PHE A 41 -13.82 4.15 -10.83
CA PHE A 41 -12.88 3.86 -9.74
C PHE A 41 -11.42 4.17 -10.09
N LYS A 42 -11.04 4.06 -11.39
CA LYS A 42 -9.67 4.32 -11.89
C LYS A 42 -8.58 3.64 -11.07
N PRO A 43 -8.54 2.31 -11.04
CA PRO A 43 -7.60 1.57 -10.21
C PRO A 43 -6.15 1.78 -10.68
N ASP A 44 -5.21 1.82 -9.72
CA ASP A 44 -3.76 1.85 -10.01
C ASP A 44 -3.22 0.48 -10.42
N ILE A 45 -3.93 -0.60 -10.09
CA ILE A 45 -3.63 -1.98 -10.49
C ILE A 45 -4.92 -2.81 -10.52
N MET A 46 -4.99 -3.76 -11.44
CA MET A 46 -6.01 -4.80 -11.50
C MET A 46 -5.40 -6.13 -11.07
N ILE A 47 -6.05 -6.82 -10.13
CA ILE A 47 -5.78 -8.22 -9.76
C ILE A 47 -6.95 -9.04 -10.28
N LEU A 48 -6.67 -9.95 -11.19
CA LEU A 48 -7.70 -10.72 -11.89
C LEU A 48 -7.43 -12.22 -11.72
N ASP A 49 -8.43 -12.98 -11.24
CA ASP A 49 -8.38 -14.41 -11.47
C ASP A 49 -8.43 -14.70 -12.99
N VAL A 50 -7.69 -15.69 -13.43
CA VAL A 50 -7.75 -16.14 -14.82
C VAL A 50 -9.09 -16.75 -15.13
N GLU A 51 -9.60 -17.61 -14.26
CA GLU A 51 -10.90 -18.25 -14.38
C GLU A 51 -11.95 -17.53 -13.52
N ILE A 52 -12.88 -16.83 -14.16
CA ILE A 52 -13.97 -16.13 -13.47
C ILE A 52 -15.31 -16.67 -14.01
N GLY A 53 -16.00 -17.47 -13.21
CA GLY A 53 -17.20 -18.18 -13.65
C GLY A 53 -16.90 -19.19 -14.76
N THR A 54 -17.43 -18.94 -15.97
CA THR A 54 -17.16 -19.77 -17.16
C THR A 54 -16.23 -19.07 -18.15
N GLY A 55 -15.72 -17.89 -17.80
CA GLY A 55 -14.89 -17.04 -18.66
C GLY A 55 -13.42 -17.07 -18.29
N ASP A 56 -12.59 -16.69 -19.26
CA ASP A 56 -11.16 -16.49 -19.12
C ASP A 56 -10.86 -15.00 -19.17
N SER A 57 -10.33 -14.44 -18.08
CA SER A 57 -10.06 -13.02 -17.97
C SER A 57 -8.90 -12.55 -18.87
N ILE A 58 -8.00 -13.46 -19.28
CA ILE A 58 -6.92 -13.12 -20.22
C ILE A 58 -7.49 -12.78 -21.61
N ASP A 59 -8.57 -13.44 -22.03
CA ASP A 59 -9.23 -13.15 -23.30
C ASP A 59 -9.82 -11.72 -23.33
N ASN A 60 -10.17 -11.18 -22.16
CA ASN A 60 -10.68 -9.82 -21.99
C ASN A 60 -9.57 -8.75 -21.85
N ALA A 61 -8.28 -9.15 -21.84
CA ALA A 61 -7.16 -8.24 -21.59
C ALA A 61 -7.13 -7.01 -22.52
N SER A 62 -7.49 -7.19 -23.78
CA SER A 62 -7.52 -6.08 -24.75
C SER A 62 -8.60 -5.05 -24.42
N GLU A 63 -9.80 -5.49 -24.01
CA GLU A 63 -10.90 -4.63 -23.60
C GLU A 63 -10.54 -3.87 -22.31
N LEU A 64 -9.98 -4.56 -21.32
CA LEU A 64 -9.56 -3.97 -20.06
C LEU A 64 -8.49 -2.88 -20.28
N LYS A 65 -7.53 -3.12 -21.16
CA LYS A 65 -6.50 -2.14 -21.51
C LYS A 65 -7.03 -0.94 -22.29
N MET A 66 -8.05 -1.13 -23.09
CA MET A 66 -8.72 0.00 -23.76
C MET A 66 -9.50 0.85 -22.75
N ALA A 67 -10.16 0.22 -21.78
CA ALA A 67 -10.93 0.92 -20.75
C ALA A 67 -10.03 1.62 -19.71
N ALA A 68 -8.88 1.03 -19.37
CA ALA A 68 -7.92 1.57 -18.41
C ALA A 68 -6.49 1.52 -18.96
N PRO A 69 -6.14 2.41 -19.91
CA PRO A 69 -4.82 2.44 -20.51
C PRO A 69 -3.72 2.70 -19.49
N GLY A 70 -2.71 1.84 -19.47
CA GLY A 70 -1.57 1.99 -18.56
C GLY A 70 -1.77 1.38 -17.16
N THR A 71 -2.98 0.96 -16.79
CA THR A 71 -3.21 0.25 -15.53
C THR A 71 -2.61 -1.17 -15.62
N PRO A 72 -1.66 -1.51 -14.73
CA PRO A 72 -1.04 -2.83 -14.71
C PRO A 72 -2.04 -3.92 -14.34
N ILE A 73 -1.89 -5.10 -14.94
CA ILE A 73 -2.69 -6.29 -14.67
C ILE A 73 -1.80 -7.35 -14.02
N LEU A 74 -2.17 -7.80 -12.84
CA LEU A 74 -1.64 -8.98 -12.15
C LEU A 74 -2.68 -10.09 -12.25
N TYR A 75 -2.33 -11.20 -12.91
CA TYR A 75 -3.18 -12.41 -12.90
C TYR A 75 -2.85 -13.30 -11.72
N ILE A 76 -3.89 -13.87 -11.13
CA ILE A 76 -3.81 -14.96 -10.16
C ILE A 76 -4.50 -16.18 -10.74
N SER A 77 -3.99 -17.40 -10.52
CA SER A 77 -4.58 -18.59 -11.13
C SER A 77 -4.13 -19.89 -10.49
N SER A 78 -5.01 -20.87 -10.50
CA SER A 78 -4.70 -22.27 -10.17
C SER A 78 -3.98 -23.02 -11.31
N HIS A 79 -4.03 -22.49 -12.54
CA HIS A 79 -3.32 -23.04 -13.67
C HIS A 79 -1.83 -22.72 -13.61
N THR A 80 -1.02 -23.78 -13.72
CA THR A 80 0.44 -23.68 -13.54
C THR A 80 1.23 -23.95 -14.81
N GLU A 81 0.53 -24.26 -15.91
CA GLU A 81 1.12 -24.60 -17.19
C GLU A 81 1.86 -23.40 -17.79
N SER A 82 3.04 -23.66 -18.34
CA SER A 82 3.91 -22.61 -18.88
C SER A 82 3.27 -21.84 -20.03
N HIS A 83 2.34 -22.46 -20.79
CA HIS A 83 1.66 -21.78 -21.89
C HIS A 83 0.65 -20.73 -21.38
N GLU A 84 -0.04 -20.97 -20.25
CA GLU A 84 -0.95 -20.01 -19.64
C GLU A 84 -0.19 -18.79 -19.10
N VAL A 85 0.91 -19.02 -18.41
CA VAL A 85 1.80 -17.94 -17.96
C VAL A 85 2.29 -17.12 -19.15
N ALA A 86 2.71 -17.79 -20.23
CA ALA A 86 3.19 -17.11 -21.45
C ALA A 86 2.06 -16.30 -22.12
N ARG A 87 0.82 -16.82 -22.12
CA ARG A 87 -0.37 -16.15 -22.68
C ARG A 87 -0.67 -14.87 -21.88
N ALA A 88 -0.69 -14.95 -20.55
CA ALA A 88 -0.90 -13.81 -19.67
C ALA A 88 0.18 -12.73 -19.85
N LEU A 89 1.45 -13.10 -19.90
CA LEU A 89 2.54 -12.14 -20.12
C LEU A 89 2.48 -11.51 -21.52
N LYS A 90 2.13 -12.28 -22.56
CA LYS A 90 1.94 -11.76 -23.92
C LYS A 90 0.74 -10.81 -24.01
N SER A 91 -0.29 -11.00 -23.21
CA SER A 91 -1.41 -10.05 -23.10
C SER A 91 -0.97 -8.73 -22.44
N GLY A 92 0.27 -8.66 -21.92
CA GLY A 92 0.90 -7.51 -21.29
C GLY A 92 0.57 -7.38 -19.81
N ALA A 93 0.36 -8.50 -19.12
CA ALA A 93 0.34 -8.53 -17.67
C ALA A 93 1.72 -8.21 -17.10
N VAL A 94 1.74 -7.55 -15.94
CA VAL A 94 2.99 -7.24 -15.21
C VAL A 94 3.48 -8.41 -14.38
N ALA A 95 2.58 -9.33 -14.01
CA ALA A 95 2.90 -10.54 -13.29
C ALA A 95 1.80 -11.60 -13.44
N TYR A 96 2.16 -12.85 -13.10
CA TYR A 96 1.27 -13.99 -13.00
C TYR A 96 1.60 -14.75 -11.72
N LEU A 97 0.67 -14.77 -10.79
CA LEU A 97 0.83 -15.35 -9.48
C LEU A 97 0.07 -16.68 -9.39
N LYS A 98 0.77 -17.76 -9.08
CA LYS A 98 0.20 -19.11 -9.03
C LYS A 98 -0.44 -19.37 -7.67
N LYS A 99 -1.68 -19.87 -7.65
CA LYS A 99 -2.35 -20.35 -6.42
C LYS A 99 -1.78 -21.75 -6.06
N PRO A 100 -1.46 -22.06 -4.78
CA PRO A 100 -1.49 -21.14 -3.63
C PRO A 100 -0.29 -20.19 -3.58
N PHE A 101 -0.52 -18.95 -3.17
CA PHE A 101 0.50 -17.93 -2.97
C PHE A 101 0.43 -17.36 -1.55
N SER A 102 1.48 -16.71 -1.10
CA SER A 102 1.42 -15.95 0.16
C SER A 102 0.84 -14.56 -0.07
N VAL A 103 0.14 -14.05 0.93
CA VAL A 103 -0.41 -12.68 0.88
C VAL A 103 0.70 -11.65 0.77
N GLU A 104 1.84 -11.89 1.41
CA GLU A 104 3.03 -11.02 1.33
C GLU A 104 3.58 -10.96 -0.10
N GLU A 105 3.55 -12.06 -0.84
CA GLU A 105 3.96 -12.09 -2.25
C GLU A 105 3.04 -11.24 -3.11
N LEU A 106 1.72 -11.35 -2.93
CA LEU A 106 0.73 -10.52 -3.62
C LEU A 106 0.96 -9.04 -3.31
N ILE A 107 1.11 -8.68 -2.03
CA ILE A 107 1.35 -7.31 -1.60
C ILE A 107 2.63 -6.75 -2.24
N ALA A 108 3.70 -7.54 -2.32
CA ALA A 108 4.95 -7.11 -2.96
C ALA A 108 4.77 -6.75 -4.45
N TYR A 109 3.93 -7.51 -5.19
CA TYR A 109 3.58 -7.16 -6.56
C TYR A 109 2.72 -5.89 -6.63
N VAL A 110 1.73 -5.77 -5.76
CA VAL A 110 0.87 -4.57 -5.69
C VAL A 110 1.70 -3.33 -5.36
N ASP A 111 2.54 -3.39 -4.34
CA ASP A 111 3.45 -2.29 -3.95
C ASP A 111 4.32 -1.83 -5.12
N ARG A 112 4.83 -2.78 -5.90
CA ARG A 112 5.71 -2.48 -7.03
C ARG A 112 4.98 -1.81 -8.20
N HIS A 113 3.73 -2.14 -8.43
CA HIS A 113 3.02 -1.80 -9.66
C HIS A 113 1.86 -0.82 -9.47
N ALA A 114 1.17 -0.85 -8.32
CA ALA A 114 0.11 0.10 -8.02
C ALA A 114 0.64 1.50 -7.72
N HIS A 115 1.90 1.58 -7.35
CA HIS A 115 2.59 2.84 -7.17
C HIS A 115 3.73 2.93 -8.20
N PRO A 116 3.45 3.26 -9.47
CA PRO A 116 4.53 3.70 -10.34
C PRO A 116 5.20 4.86 -9.62
N VAL A 117 6.51 4.75 -9.46
CA VAL A 117 7.35 5.65 -8.69
C VAL A 117 7.04 7.12 -9.05
N SER A 118 5.95 7.64 -8.54
CA SER A 118 5.73 9.05 -8.40
C SER A 118 6.59 9.45 -7.21
N ASN A 119 7.62 10.23 -7.45
CA ASN A 119 8.60 10.69 -6.46
C ASN A 119 7.97 11.63 -5.43
N ALA A 120 6.91 11.21 -4.76
CA ALA A 120 6.38 11.91 -3.59
C ALA A 120 7.32 11.65 -2.41
N ILE A 121 8.51 12.27 -2.47
CA ILE A 121 9.52 12.24 -1.41
C ILE A 121 9.31 13.46 -0.52
N ILE A 122 9.08 13.23 0.76
CA ILE A 122 9.14 14.26 1.79
C ILE A 122 10.57 14.28 2.34
N LYS A 123 11.23 15.43 2.26
CA LYS A 123 12.51 15.65 2.94
C LYS A 123 12.28 15.99 4.40
N ILE A 124 12.87 15.21 5.29
CA ILE A 124 12.86 15.40 6.73
C ILE A 124 14.32 15.56 7.17
N GLY A 125 14.82 16.81 7.20
CA GLY A 125 16.24 17.05 7.35
C GLY A 125 17.05 16.42 6.21
N SER A 126 18.05 15.59 6.55
CA SER A 126 18.84 14.80 5.59
C SER A 126 18.17 13.47 5.18
N LEU A 127 17.02 13.14 5.76
CA LEU A 127 16.27 11.94 5.45
C LEU A 127 15.25 12.19 4.34
N GLU A 128 14.94 11.14 3.59
CA GLU A 128 13.95 11.14 2.52
C GLU A 128 12.89 10.09 2.82
N LEU A 129 11.65 10.51 3.03
CA LEU A 129 10.50 9.62 3.21
C LEU A 129 9.76 9.49 1.88
N ASN A 130 9.80 8.30 1.30
CA ASN A 130 8.92 7.97 0.19
C ASN A 130 7.52 7.68 0.75
N ILE A 131 6.55 8.51 0.36
CA ILE A 131 5.18 8.44 0.89
C ILE A 131 4.47 7.15 0.45
N GLN A 132 4.74 6.67 -0.75
CA GLN A 132 4.05 5.52 -1.34
C GLN A 132 4.57 4.21 -0.76
N THR A 133 5.90 4.03 -0.74
CA THR A 133 6.51 2.83 -0.18
C THR A 133 6.62 2.87 1.34
N ARG A 134 6.30 4.00 1.97
CA ARG A 134 6.46 4.25 3.41
C ARG A 134 7.90 3.99 3.88
N THR A 135 8.86 4.23 3.02
CA THR A 135 10.27 3.88 3.25
C THR A 135 11.08 5.14 3.51
N ILE A 136 11.91 5.10 4.55
CA ILE A 136 12.88 6.14 4.87
C ILE A 136 14.23 5.77 4.26
N TYR A 137 14.81 6.74 3.56
CA TYR A 137 16.14 6.67 2.96
C TYR A 137 17.06 7.75 3.55
N GLN A 138 18.34 7.47 3.52
CA GLN A 138 19.41 8.47 3.73
C GLN A 138 20.50 8.27 2.68
N ALA A 139 20.82 9.31 1.93
CA ALA A 139 21.79 9.25 0.83
C ALA A 139 21.52 8.08 -0.15
N SER A 140 20.26 7.91 -0.56
CA SER A 140 19.77 6.83 -1.44
C SER A 140 19.85 5.41 -0.86
N LYS A 141 20.27 5.27 0.41
CA LYS A 141 20.26 3.97 1.10
C LYS A 141 18.97 3.80 1.90
N GLU A 142 18.29 2.69 1.71
CA GLU A 142 17.13 2.34 2.52
C GLU A 142 17.54 2.13 3.99
N LEU A 143 16.89 2.86 4.89
CA LEU A 143 17.05 2.70 6.33
C LEU A 143 15.99 1.78 6.91
N LYS A 144 14.71 2.05 6.56
CA LYS A 144 13.58 1.31 7.13
C LYS A 144 12.31 1.54 6.33
N ARG A 145 11.54 0.48 6.08
CA ARG A 145 10.13 0.56 5.69
C ARG A 145 9.28 0.63 6.97
N LEU A 146 8.42 1.65 7.02
CA LEU A 146 7.52 1.89 8.15
C LEU A 146 6.25 1.05 8.02
N SER A 147 5.72 0.58 9.15
CA SER A 147 4.35 0.07 9.20
C SER A 147 3.34 1.20 8.92
N LYS A 148 2.07 0.85 8.66
CA LYS A 148 1.01 1.83 8.42
C LYS A 148 0.92 2.87 9.55
N LEU A 149 0.89 2.41 10.80
CA LEU A 149 0.80 3.29 11.97
C LEU A 149 2.05 4.14 12.19
N GLU A 150 3.26 3.58 12.03
CA GLU A 150 4.51 4.34 12.09
C GLU A 150 4.52 5.47 11.05
N PHE A 151 4.09 5.16 9.82
CA PHE A 151 4.01 6.12 8.73
C PHE A 151 2.96 7.21 9.00
N SER A 152 1.73 6.84 9.40
CA SER A 152 0.66 7.78 9.72
C SER A 152 1.05 8.72 10.86
N LEU A 153 1.67 8.16 11.92
CA LEU A 153 2.16 8.93 13.05
C LEU A 153 3.28 9.90 12.64
N LEU A 154 4.26 9.44 11.85
CA LEU A 154 5.33 10.32 11.36
C LEU A 154 4.78 11.42 10.45
N LYS A 155 3.85 11.08 9.56
CA LYS A 155 3.20 12.06 8.66
C LYS A 155 2.41 13.11 9.44
N LEU A 156 1.68 12.71 10.48
CA LEU A 156 0.95 13.62 11.37
C LEU A 156 1.92 14.57 12.10
N LEU A 157 2.98 14.03 12.70
CA LEU A 157 3.99 14.83 13.38
C LEU A 157 4.71 15.78 12.42
N TYR A 158 4.99 15.34 11.19
CA TYR A 158 5.65 16.17 10.18
C TYR A 158 4.75 17.31 9.66
N SER A 159 3.46 17.06 9.47
CA SER A 159 2.51 18.11 9.05
C SER A 159 2.35 19.21 10.10
N HIS A 160 2.71 18.93 11.36
CA HIS A 160 2.70 19.85 12.51
C HIS A 160 4.11 20.05 13.09
N LYS A 161 5.15 19.99 12.23
CA LYS A 161 6.52 20.15 12.69
C LYS A 161 6.72 21.50 13.40
N GLY A 162 7.36 21.46 14.58
CA GLY A 162 7.53 22.62 15.45
C GLY A 162 6.31 22.93 16.34
N GLU A 163 5.20 22.18 16.20
CA GLU A 163 4.00 22.33 17.01
C GLU A 163 3.76 21.06 17.85
N ILE A 164 2.97 21.22 18.92
CA ILE A 164 2.57 20.08 19.77
C ILE A 164 1.39 19.38 19.09
N VAL A 165 1.55 18.09 18.84
CA VAL A 165 0.46 17.20 18.42
C VAL A 165 -0.08 16.52 19.68
N SER A 166 -1.32 16.82 20.04
CA SER A 166 -1.93 16.32 21.28
C SER A 166 -2.21 14.82 21.22
N TYR A 167 -2.36 14.20 22.38
CA TYR A 167 -2.72 12.78 22.47
C TYR A 167 -4.04 12.48 21.78
N GLU A 168 -5.07 13.33 21.95
CA GLU A 168 -6.38 13.17 21.33
C GLU A 168 -6.27 13.13 19.79
N LYS A 169 -5.45 14.04 19.22
CA LYS A 169 -5.23 14.08 17.76
C LYS A 169 -4.47 12.87 17.26
N ILE A 170 -3.59 12.30 18.07
CA ILE A 170 -2.88 11.07 17.73
C ILE A 170 -3.82 9.87 17.84
N GLU A 171 -4.76 9.86 18.78
CA GLU A 171 -5.77 8.81 18.94
C GLU A 171 -6.65 8.64 17.72
N GLU A 172 -6.94 9.71 16.99
CA GLU A 172 -7.70 9.67 15.74
C GLU A 172 -7.05 8.76 14.65
N LEU A 173 -5.75 8.43 14.77
CA LEU A 173 -5.09 7.48 13.86
C LEU A 173 -5.47 6.01 14.12
N TRP A 174 -6.09 5.70 15.27
CA TRP A 174 -6.52 4.36 15.66
C TRP A 174 -8.04 4.22 15.45
N GLU A 175 -8.47 4.02 14.20
CA GLU A 175 -9.89 4.03 13.79
C GLU A 175 -10.74 2.95 14.48
N ASP A 176 -10.16 1.81 14.92
CA ASP A 176 -10.90 0.66 15.48
C ASP A 176 -10.26 -0.01 16.71
N ALA A 177 -9.15 0.48 17.21
CA ALA A 177 -8.44 -0.11 18.34
C ALA A 177 -8.32 0.90 19.48
N ILE A 178 -8.62 0.47 20.70
CA ILE A 178 -8.33 1.27 21.89
C ILE A 178 -6.81 1.50 21.92
N MET A 179 -6.39 2.74 21.63
CA MET A 179 -5.01 3.14 21.82
C MET A 179 -4.67 2.96 23.30
N ASN A 180 -3.68 2.13 23.61
CA ASN A 180 -3.10 2.16 24.94
C ASN A 180 -1.81 2.99 24.89
N GLU A 181 -1.56 3.76 25.94
CA GLU A 181 -0.36 4.63 26.07
C GLU A 181 0.95 3.86 25.84
N HIS A 182 1.00 2.59 26.18
CA HIS A 182 2.17 1.74 26.00
C HIS A 182 2.45 1.45 24.52
N SER A 183 1.41 1.28 23.71
CA SER A 183 1.54 1.08 22.27
C SER A 183 2.06 2.34 21.58
N LEU A 184 1.51 3.52 21.89
CA LEU A 184 1.96 4.79 21.35
C LEU A 184 3.42 5.06 21.73
N TYR A 185 3.78 4.85 22.98
CA TYR A 185 5.17 4.99 23.43
C TYR A 185 6.13 4.14 22.59
N ASN A 186 5.77 2.88 22.32
CA ASN A 186 6.60 1.99 21.51
C ASN A 186 6.77 2.50 20.06
N TYR A 187 5.73 3.05 19.44
CA TYR A 187 5.83 3.66 18.11
C TYR A 187 6.74 4.89 18.11
N ILE A 188 6.62 5.75 19.12
CA ILE A 188 7.51 6.92 19.28
C ILE A 188 8.95 6.49 19.46
N VAL A 189 9.23 5.48 20.30
CA VAL A 189 10.58 4.93 20.49
C VAL A 189 11.17 4.41 19.17
N LYS A 190 10.38 3.68 18.39
CA LYS A 190 10.80 3.18 17.07
C LYS A 190 11.11 4.32 16.11
N LEU A 191 10.23 5.32 16.02
CA LEU A 191 10.44 6.49 15.15
C LEU A 191 11.69 7.28 15.58
N ARG A 192 11.88 7.53 16.87
CA ARG A 192 13.11 8.17 17.39
C ARG A 192 14.37 7.44 16.96
N LYS A 193 14.36 6.09 17.05
CA LYS A 193 15.51 5.27 16.63
C LYS A 193 15.82 5.39 15.16
N ILE A 194 14.79 5.47 14.31
CA ILE A 194 14.96 5.61 12.85
C ILE A 194 15.45 7.03 12.51
N LEU A 195 14.81 8.04 13.09
CA LEU A 195 15.10 9.44 12.82
C LEU A 195 16.48 9.88 13.39
N ALA A 196 17.02 9.16 14.38
CA ALA A 196 18.38 9.41 14.92
C ALA A 196 19.50 9.22 13.90
N ALA A 197 19.20 8.72 12.68
CA ALA A 197 20.12 8.75 11.55
C ALA A 197 20.48 10.19 11.12
N ASP A 198 19.61 11.16 11.43
CA ASP A 198 19.90 12.59 11.33
C ASP A 198 19.85 13.20 12.76
N PRO A 199 21.00 13.66 13.29
CA PRO A 199 21.08 14.19 14.65
C PRO A 199 20.29 15.48 14.88
N ASP A 200 19.93 16.19 13.81
CA ASP A 200 19.19 17.46 13.89
C ASP A 200 17.67 17.24 13.92
N ILE A 201 17.22 15.98 13.80
CA ILE A 201 15.81 15.62 13.91
C ILE A 201 15.54 15.02 15.29
N SER A 202 14.49 15.48 15.96
CA SER A 202 14.08 14.90 17.23
C SER A 202 12.56 14.89 17.42
N ILE A 203 12.06 13.89 18.15
CA ILE A 203 10.68 13.88 18.65
C ILE A 203 10.74 14.10 20.17
N SER A 204 10.30 15.27 20.62
CA SER A 204 10.20 15.64 22.03
C SER A 204 8.86 15.23 22.63
N THR A 205 8.87 14.73 23.86
CA THR A 205 7.66 14.52 24.65
C THR A 205 7.36 15.81 25.42
N ILE A 206 6.17 16.37 25.24
CA ILE A 206 5.70 17.54 25.96
C ILE A 206 4.77 17.04 27.06
N GLY A 207 5.25 17.05 28.29
CA GLY A 207 4.61 16.40 29.43
C GLY A 207 3.11 16.70 29.55
N GLY A 208 2.28 15.66 29.56
CA GLY A 208 0.82 15.76 29.66
C GLY A 208 0.09 16.20 28.40
N ASN A 209 0.78 16.71 27.36
CA ASN A 209 0.13 17.33 26.20
C ASN A 209 0.28 16.54 24.90
N GLY A 210 1.41 15.86 24.67
CA GLY A 210 1.63 15.13 23.41
C GLY A 210 3.08 15.09 22.97
N TYR A 211 3.30 15.07 21.66
CA TYR A 211 4.62 15.00 21.04
C TYR A 211 4.83 16.15 20.05
N MET A 212 6.09 16.53 19.88
CA MET A 212 6.50 17.55 18.91
C MET A 212 7.70 17.05 18.11
N LEU A 213 7.59 17.12 16.77
CA LEU A 213 8.70 16.83 15.86
C LEU A 213 9.46 18.13 15.57
N LEU A 214 10.77 18.12 15.84
CA LEU A 214 11.70 19.17 15.47
C LEU A 214 12.50 18.71 14.26
N VAL A 215 12.54 19.54 13.23
CA VAL A 215 13.29 19.32 11.99
C VAL A 215 14.06 20.60 11.69
N PRO A 216 15.33 20.53 11.27
CA PRO A 216 16.09 21.73 10.87
C PRO A 216 15.38 22.45 9.72
N MET A 217 15.46 23.78 9.71
CA MET A 217 14.93 24.63 8.64
C MET A 217 15.78 24.52 7.38
#